data_90280049731e18b3ab62ce33b3f78346
#
_entry.id   90280049731e18b3ab62ce33b3f78346
#
_cell.length_a   1.000
_cell.length_b   1.000
_cell.length_c   1.000
_cell.angle_alpha   90.00
_cell.angle_beta   90.00
_cell.angle_gamma   90.00
#
_symmetry.space_group_name_H-M   'P 1'
#
loop_
_entity.id
_entity.type
_entity.pdbx_description
1 polymer ?
#
loop_
_entity_poly.entity_id
_entity_poly.type
_entity_poly.pdbx_seq_one_letter_code
_entity_poly.pdbx_strand_id
1 'polypeptide(L)'
;MRGRISIVLGFLALIFIGAIALSSPWARNAGVWGNWSDAVFTACSAVCVTGLSVVDIAKEYSFAGQIVLIALVEVGALGLMALGTFLLVAIGRRLSYASEFSLMNAYGVAEVRGVRGLMLWIVGSMLVIESVGAGLLYYRFQDWYLSVFYSVMSFCNAGFSDYTDSLARFASDPFVLLVLAAETILGGIGFLVIYNICTFKFLRRKSGARGRLSLHSSVVLRFSFYLIAFAFAVFLASEWTGALKDFGWGQKLWVAFYQAVTPRSCGFTVIPLEALRVPTIEVYEWMMFIGGAPGSVAAGIKVTTFAVIIYTILAMCRGEQETVISRRVVSYDVVREAIVIVVAMLLLAALVYGVLVGIEPRTAESDWRLFFEALSAVTTTGLSIGDTTACLTPVGRAVIMVGMFCGRLGALTVVLLIGARESKRHIRYPSEEIVVG
;
A
#
# COMPACT_ATOMS: atom_id res chain seq x y z
N MET A 1 12.68 6.83 21.11
CA MET A 1 12.98 7.98 20.26
C MET A 1 14.06 7.68 19.22
N ARG A 2 15.28 7.27 19.59
CA ARG A 2 16.40 6.99 18.66
C ARG A 2 16.07 6.01 17.53
N GLY A 3 15.36 4.89 17.79
CA GLY A 3 15.02 3.90 16.77
C GLY A 3 14.07 4.42 15.68
N ARG A 4 13.09 5.27 16.05
CA ARG A 4 12.14 5.86 15.08
C ARG A 4 12.82 6.88 14.16
N ILE A 5 13.72 7.70 14.72
CA ILE A 5 14.51 8.67 13.94
C ILE A 5 15.41 7.93 12.94
N SER A 6 16.03 6.80 13.35
CA SER A 6 16.85 5.99 12.45
C SER A 6 16.08 5.45 11.24
N ILE A 7 14.79 5.10 11.40
CA ILE A 7 13.95 4.64 10.29
C ILE A 7 13.73 5.79 9.31
N VAL A 8 13.32 6.96 9.80
CA VAL A 8 13.08 8.15 8.97
C VAL A 8 14.35 8.53 8.18
N LEU A 9 15.49 8.60 8.87
CA LEU A 9 16.78 8.89 8.23
C LEU A 9 17.17 7.82 7.20
N GLY A 10 16.89 6.55 7.47
CA GLY A 10 17.15 5.46 6.55
C GLY A 10 16.32 5.56 5.26
N PHE A 11 15.02 5.88 5.36
CA PHE A 11 14.17 6.12 4.20
C PHE A 11 14.65 7.34 3.39
N LEU A 12 15.00 8.45 4.05
CA LEU A 12 15.53 9.65 3.39
C LEU A 12 16.85 9.36 2.68
N ALA A 13 17.76 8.61 3.32
CA ALA A 13 19.02 8.20 2.71
C ALA A 13 18.80 7.33 1.47
N LEU A 14 17.84 6.38 1.54
CA LEU A 14 17.51 5.52 0.41
C LEU A 14 16.91 6.32 -0.77
N ILE A 15 16.01 7.27 -0.48
CA ILE A 15 15.47 8.19 -1.49
C ILE A 15 16.59 8.99 -2.14
N PHE A 16 17.52 9.53 -1.36
CA PHE A 16 18.64 10.32 -1.87
C PHE A 16 19.58 9.48 -2.75
N ILE A 17 19.96 8.27 -2.29
CA ILE A 17 20.79 7.34 -3.08
C ILE A 17 20.07 6.94 -4.37
N GLY A 18 18.77 6.62 -4.28
CA GLY A 18 17.95 6.28 -5.44
C GLY A 18 17.85 7.43 -6.44
N ALA A 19 17.69 8.67 -5.97
CA ALA A 19 17.65 9.85 -6.82
C ALA A 19 18.99 10.08 -7.58
N ILE A 20 20.13 9.90 -6.91
CA ILE A 20 21.45 9.95 -7.56
C ILE A 20 21.56 8.86 -8.64
N ALA A 21 21.17 7.64 -8.32
CA ALA A 21 21.23 6.53 -9.26
C ALA A 21 20.33 6.77 -10.48
N LEU A 22 19.06 7.19 -10.27
CA LEU A 22 18.09 7.43 -11.34
C LEU A 22 18.36 8.70 -12.16
N SER A 23 19.10 9.70 -11.62
CA SER A 23 19.52 10.86 -12.38
C SER A 23 20.76 10.62 -13.26
N SER A 24 21.50 9.54 -12.99
CA SER A 24 22.77 9.26 -13.67
C SER A 24 22.59 8.88 -15.14
N PRO A 25 23.57 9.16 -16.01
CA PRO A 25 23.49 8.91 -17.45
C PRO A 25 23.24 7.44 -17.81
N TRP A 26 23.77 6.50 -17.04
CA TRP A 26 23.62 5.06 -17.31
C TRP A 26 22.20 4.54 -17.00
N ALA A 27 21.45 5.23 -16.13
CA ALA A 27 20.09 4.87 -15.77
C ALA A 27 19.04 5.46 -16.73
N ARG A 28 19.43 6.30 -17.67
CA ARG A 28 18.54 7.02 -18.59
C ARG A 28 18.77 6.64 -20.04
N ASN A 29 17.70 6.57 -20.81
CA ASN A 29 17.77 6.29 -22.24
C ASN A 29 18.52 7.38 -23.02
N ALA A 30 18.41 8.64 -22.58
CA ALA A 30 19.12 9.76 -23.20
C ALA A 30 20.64 9.75 -22.97
N GLY A 31 21.16 8.94 -22.04
CA GLY A 31 22.60 8.87 -21.73
C GLY A 31 23.21 10.13 -21.13
N VAL A 32 22.38 11.05 -20.63
CA VAL A 32 22.78 12.31 -20.00
C VAL A 32 22.20 12.44 -18.60
N TRP A 33 22.77 13.31 -17.77
CA TRP A 33 22.21 13.60 -16.45
C TRP A 33 20.78 14.12 -16.57
N GLY A 34 19.87 13.52 -15.83
CA GLY A 34 18.48 13.88 -15.82
C GLY A 34 18.12 15.05 -14.93
N ASN A 35 16.86 15.49 -15.04
CA ASN A 35 16.32 16.46 -14.13
C ASN A 35 16.30 15.91 -12.70
N TRP A 36 16.98 16.58 -11.79
CA TRP A 36 17.08 16.16 -10.39
C TRP A 36 15.71 16.08 -9.69
N SER A 37 14.82 17.02 -9.97
CA SER A 37 13.46 17.05 -9.40
C SER A 37 12.68 15.78 -9.74
N ASP A 38 12.74 15.34 -11.01
CA ASP A 38 12.02 14.17 -11.51
C ASP A 38 12.62 12.87 -10.93
N ALA A 39 13.96 12.82 -10.83
CA ALA A 39 14.65 11.69 -10.22
C ALA A 39 14.35 11.54 -8.72
N VAL A 40 14.31 12.65 -7.97
CA VAL A 40 13.93 12.65 -6.54
C VAL A 40 12.47 12.22 -6.37
N PHE A 41 11.58 12.73 -7.20
CA PHE A 41 10.17 12.35 -7.16
C PHE A 41 9.98 10.85 -7.42
N THR A 42 10.60 10.33 -8.50
CA THR A 42 10.53 8.91 -8.86
C THR A 42 11.15 8.02 -7.78
N ALA A 43 12.31 8.40 -7.22
CA ALA A 43 12.95 7.67 -6.13
C ALA A 43 12.07 7.67 -4.87
N CYS A 44 11.45 8.82 -4.52
CA CYS A 44 10.53 8.92 -3.39
C CYS A 44 9.30 8.01 -3.60
N SER A 45 8.69 8.06 -4.78
CA SER A 45 7.56 7.24 -5.15
C SER A 45 7.90 5.73 -5.11
N ALA A 46 9.09 5.34 -5.60
CA ALA A 46 9.57 3.97 -5.58
C ALA A 46 9.82 3.45 -4.16
N VAL A 47 10.54 4.21 -3.33
CA VAL A 47 10.85 3.84 -1.94
C VAL A 47 9.59 3.83 -1.07
N CYS A 48 8.65 4.74 -1.31
CA CYS A 48 7.34 4.75 -0.64
C CYS A 48 6.38 3.71 -1.23
N VAL A 49 6.77 3.05 -2.34
CA VAL A 49 5.95 2.07 -3.05
C VAL A 49 4.60 2.67 -3.45
N THR A 50 4.63 3.86 -4.03
CA THR A 50 3.41 4.60 -4.39
C THR A 50 3.03 4.35 -5.84
N GLY A 51 3.97 4.52 -6.79
CA GLY A 51 3.72 4.37 -8.21
C GLY A 51 3.32 5.66 -8.95
N LEU A 52 3.19 6.79 -8.27
CA LEU A 52 3.03 8.08 -8.93
C LEU A 52 4.30 8.44 -9.70
N SER A 53 4.17 8.91 -10.91
CA SER A 53 5.29 9.30 -11.75
C SER A 53 5.02 10.65 -12.43
N VAL A 54 6.08 11.46 -12.55
CA VAL A 54 6.08 12.73 -13.30
C VAL A 54 6.67 12.55 -14.70
N VAL A 55 7.22 11.37 -14.98
CA VAL A 55 7.84 11.00 -16.26
C VAL A 55 7.32 9.64 -16.71
N ASP A 56 7.34 9.39 -18.00
CA ASP A 56 7.07 8.07 -18.58
C ASP A 56 8.28 7.16 -18.32
N ILE A 57 8.11 6.14 -17.45
CA ILE A 57 9.17 5.22 -17.05
C ILE A 57 9.79 4.52 -18.25
N ALA A 58 8.97 4.06 -19.19
CA ALA A 58 9.42 3.32 -20.37
C ALA A 58 10.30 4.17 -21.30
N LYS A 59 10.01 5.47 -21.42
CA LYS A 59 10.75 6.37 -22.30
C LYS A 59 11.99 6.96 -21.64
N GLU A 60 11.91 7.23 -20.34
CA GLU A 60 12.91 7.99 -19.64
C GLU A 60 14.05 7.11 -19.12
N TYR A 61 13.71 5.93 -18.55
CA TYR A 61 14.70 5.07 -17.88
C TYR A 61 15.16 3.93 -18.77
N SER A 62 16.49 3.74 -18.81
CA SER A 62 17.11 2.58 -19.45
C SER A 62 16.80 1.30 -18.66
N PHE A 63 17.13 0.15 -19.24
CA PHE A 63 17.05 -1.15 -18.55
C PHE A 63 17.75 -1.12 -17.17
N ALA A 64 18.94 -0.48 -17.08
CA ALA A 64 19.64 -0.35 -15.82
C ALA A 64 18.91 0.56 -14.82
N GLY A 65 18.29 1.65 -15.29
CA GLY A 65 17.45 2.53 -14.45
C GLY A 65 16.22 1.83 -13.93
N GLN A 66 15.59 1.01 -14.74
CA GLN A 66 14.42 0.22 -14.34
C GLN A 66 14.78 -0.89 -13.33
N ILE A 67 15.99 -1.49 -13.40
CA ILE A 67 16.49 -2.41 -12.36
C ILE A 67 16.69 -1.65 -11.03
N VAL A 68 17.21 -0.43 -11.06
CA VAL A 68 17.31 0.41 -9.85
C VAL A 68 15.89 0.67 -9.29
N LEU A 69 14.93 0.96 -10.15
CA LEU A 69 13.54 1.18 -9.73
C LEU A 69 12.96 -0.06 -9.02
N ILE A 70 13.13 -1.26 -9.61
CA ILE A 70 12.74 -2.53 -8.99
C ILE A 70 13.39 -2.67 -7.61
N ALA A 71 14.69 -2.45 -7.51
CA ALA A 71 15.41 -2.59 -6.23
C ALA A 71 14.93 -1.60 -5.17
N LEU A 72 14.61 -0.35 -5.55
CA LEU A 72 14.05 0.65 -4.63
C LEU A 72 12.66 0.26 -4.14
N VAL A 73 11.80 -0.27 -5.03
CA VAL A 73 10.47 -0.76 -4.69
C VAL A 73 10.54 -1.96 -3.75
N GLU A 74 11.39 -2.94 -4.03
CA GLU A 74 11.60 -4.13 -3.18
C GLU A 74 12.04 -3.75 -1.76
N VAL A 75 13.04 -2.89 -1.65
CA VAL A 75 13.52 -2.39 -0.35
C VAL A 75 12.43 -1.60 0.37
N GLY A 76 11.68 -0.77 -0.36
CA GLY A 76 10.56 0.00 0.16
C GLY A 76 9.40 -0.87 0.63
N ALA A 77 9.07 -1.93 -0.11
CA ALA A 77 7.98 -2.86 0.19
C ALA A 77 8.25 -3.68 1.47
N LEU A 78 9.46 -4.22 1.61
CA LEU A 78 9.88 -4.90 2.84
C LEU A 78 9.92 -3.97 4.05
N GLY A 79 10.13 -2.69 3.82
CA GLY A 79 10.41 -1.72 4.87
C GLY A 79 11.85 -1.83 5.39
N LEU A 80 12.46 -0.69 5.64
CA LEU A 80 13.88 -0.59 6.01
C LEU A 80 14.25 -1.40 7.27
N MET A 81 13.31 -1.51 8.23
CA MET A 81 13.57 -2.29 9.44
C MET A 81 13.60 -3.79 9.18
N ALA A 82 12.68 -4.29 8.37
CA ALA A 82 12.65 -5.72 8.04
C ALA A 82 13.88 -6.10 7.21
N LEU A 83 14.24 -5.30 6.20
CA LEU A 83 15.41 -5.53 5.40
C LEU A 83 16.70 -5.44 6.22
N GLY A 84 16.87 -4.40 7.04
CA GLY A 84 18.03 -4.26 7.92
C GLY A 84 18.16 -5.42 8.90
N THR A 85 17.06 -5.89 9.44
CA THR A 85 17.01 -7.06 10.32
C THR A 85 17.34 -8.34 9.57
N PHE A 86 16.77 -8.51 8.37
CA PHE A 86 17.09 -9.64 7.50
C PHE A 86 18.58 -9.73 7.18
N LEU A 87 19.21 -8.62 6.79
CA LEU A 87 20.64 -8.56 6.52
C LEU A 87 21.48 -8.91 7.75
N LEU A 88 21.14 -8.38 8.95
CA LEU A 88 21.84 -8.72 10.19
C LEU A 88 21.72 -10.22 10.52
N VAL A 89 20.54 -10.77 10.32
CA VAL A 89 20.26 -12.21 10.50
C VAL A 89 21.03 -13.05 9.49
N ALA A 90 21.08 -12.66 8.23
CA ALA A 90 21.80 -13.36 7.16
C ALA A 90 23.30 -13.40 7.43
N ILE A 91 23.87 -12.33 8.01
CA ILE A 91 25.30 -12.27 8.43
C ILE A 91 25.56 -13.01 9.75
N GLY A 92 24.52 -13.57 10.37
CA GLY A 92 24.65 -14.36 11.63
C GLY A 92 24.76 -13.50 12.89
N ARG A 93 24.53 -12.20 12.83
CA ARG A 93 24.54 -11.31 14.01
C ARG A 93 23.26 -11.47 14.83
N ARG A 94 23.38 -11.34 16.16
CA ARG A 94 22.25 -11.32 17.07
C ARG A 94 21.52 -9.97 16.98
N LEU A 95 20.20 -10.01 16.99
CA LEU A 95 19.38 -8.81 16.99
C LEU A 95 19.43 -8.13 18.36
N SER A 96 19.33 -6.80 18.35
CA SER A 96 19.11 -6.04 19.58
C SER A 96 17.63 -6.19 20.00
N TYR A 97 17.35 -6.24 21.31
CA TYR A 97 15.99 -6.25 21.86
C TYR A 97 15.13 -5.09 21.34
N ALA A 98 15.72 -3.92 21.12
CA ALA A 98 15.00 -2.76 20.56
C ALA A 98 14.57 -2.99 19.11
N SER A 99 15.39 -3.67 18.29
CA SER A 99 15.05 -4.02 16.91
C SER A 99 13.96 -5.10 16.87
N GLU A 100 14.05 -6.11 17.74
CA GLU A 100 13.03 -7.16 17.87
C GLU A 100 11.68 -6.58 18.27
N PHE A 101 11.64 -5.71 19.28
CA PHE A 101 10.41 -5.06 19.74
C PHE A 101 9.78 -4.15 18.67
N SER A 102 10.59 -3.43 17.91
CA SER A 102 10.11 -2.58 16.82
C SER A 102 9.49 -3.39 15.67
N LEU A 103 10.09 -4.54 15.34
CA LEU A 103 9.54 -5.46 14.33
C LEU A 103 8.24 -6.13 14.80
N MET A 104 8.18 -6.54 16.07
CA MET A 104 6.95 -7.07 16.66
C MET A 104 5.78 -6.10 16.50
N ASN A 105 6.02 -4.81 16.78
CA ASN A 105 5.02 -3.77 16.61
C ASN A 105 4.67 -3.53 15.14
N ALA A 106 5.65 -3.54 14.23
CA ALA A 106 5.41 -3.31 12.80
C ALA A 106 4.59 -4.44 12.15
N TYR A 107 4.80 -5.68 12.59
CA TYR A 107 4.11 -6.85 12.04
C TYR A 107 2.98 -7.39 12.94
N GLY A 108 2.74 -6.79 14.11
CA GLY A 108 1.65 -7.19 15.01
C GLY A 108 1.84 -8.59 15.65
N VAL A 109 3.10 -9.01 15.88
CA VAL A 109 3.43 -10.32 16.47
C VAL A 109 3.60 -10.20 17.98
N ALA A 110 2.89 -11.01 18.75
CA ALA A 110 2.89 -10.96 20.22
C ALA A 110 4.05 -11.70 20.90
N GLU A 111 4.78 -12.59 20.19
CA GLU A 111 5.85 -13.40 20.78
C GLU A 111 7.19 -13.30 20.03
N VAL A 112 8.27 -13.11 20.81
CA VAL A 112 9.66 -12.95 20.34
C VAL A 112 10.27 -14.24 19.78
N ARG A 113 9.66 -15.39 20.03
CA ARG A 113 10.23 -16.67 19.62
C ARG A 113 10.20 -16.84 18.11
N GLY A 114 11.28 -16.37 17.47
CA GLY A 114 11.50 -16.66 16.06
C GLY A 114 11.51 -15.47 15.10
N VAL A 115 11.80 -14.23 15.54
CA VAL A 115 11.96 -13.08 14.64
C VAL A 115 12.85 -13.41 13.44
N ARG A 116 13.92 -14.20 13.64
CA ARG A 116 14.75 -14.70 12.56
C ARG A 116 13.97 -15.55 11.55
N GLY A 117 13.19 -16.51 12.05
CA GLY A 117 12.36 -17.37 11.20
C GLY A 117 11.28 -16.59 10.48
N LEU A 118 10.68 -15.60 11.15
CA LEU A 118 9.68 -14.71 10.54
C LEU A 118 10.28 -13.87 9.42
N MET A 119 11.48 -13.29 9.59
CA MET A 119 12.14 -12.50 8.56
C MET A 119 12.51 -13.34 7.34
N LEU A 120 13.06 -14.53 7.56
CA LEU A 120 13.35 -15.48 6.48
C LEU A 120 12.08 -15.92 5.75
N TRP A 121 10.97 -16.09 6.50
CA TRP A 121 9.68 -16.40 5.91
C TRP A 121 9.15 -15.24 5.06
N ILE A 122 9.21 -13.99 5.54
CA ILE A 122 8.73 -12.81 4.82
C ILE A 122 9.47 -12.68 3.49
N VAL A 123 10.80 -12.62 3.51
CA VAL A 123 11.61 -12.48 2.30
C VAL A 123 11.47 -13.70 1.40
N GLY A 124 11.51 -14.90 1.97
CA GLY A 124 11.36 -16.14 1.20
C GLY A 124 10.00 -16.27 0.53
N SER A 125 8.91 -15.94 1.23
CA SER A 125 7.56 -15.96 0.62
C SER A 125 7.37 -14.91 -0.46
N MET A 126 7.94 -13.72 -0.30
CA MET A 126 7.97 -12.66 -1.30
C MET A 126 8.64 -13.16 -2.58
N LEU A 127 9.90 -13.59 -2.50
CA LEU A 127 10.66 -14.08 -3.65
C LEU A 127 10.01 -15.30 -4.33
N VAL A 128 9.38 -16.20 -3.56
CA VAL A 128 8.67 -17.36 -4.13
C VAL A 128 7.43 -16.92 -4.90
N ILE A 129 6.61 -16.02 -4.35
CA ILE A 129 5.38 -15.56 -5.01
C ILE A 129 5.74 -14.80 -6.29
N GLU A 130 6.71 -13.89 -6.24
CA GLU A 130 7.19 -13.13 -7.39
C GLU A 130 7.82 -14.04 -8.46
N SER A 131 8.60 -15.03 -8.06
CA SER A 131 9.18 -15.98 -9.02
C SER A 131 8.10 -16.82 -9.71
N VAL A 132 7.05 -17.22 -8.99
CA VAL A 132 5.91 -17.96 -9.55
C VAL A 132 5.12 -17.06 -10.50
N GLY A 133 4.82 -15.82 -10.10
CA GLY A 133 4.13 -14.85 -10.93
C GLY A 133 4.90 -14.51 -12.20
N ALA A 134 6.21 -14.23 -12.08
CA ALA A 134 7.07 -14.00 -13.22
C ALA A 134 7.10 -15.20 -14.18
N GLY A 135 7.15 -16.43 -13.64
CA GLY A 135 7.07 -17.65 -14.46
C GLY A 135 5.74 -17.80 -15.20
N LEU A 136 4.62 -17.46 -14.54
CA LEU A 136 3.30 -17.45 -15.18
C LEU A 136 3.20 -16.36 -16.26
N LEU A 137 3.67 -15.15 -15.98
CA LEU A 137 3.68 -14.02 -16.93
C LEU A 137 4.59 -14.29 -18.11
N TYR A 138 5.73 -14.96 -17.91
CA TYR A 138 6.64 -15.34 -18.99
C TYR A 138 5.96 -16.20 -20.05
N TYR A 139 5.03 -17.07 -19.66
CA TYR A 139 4.26 -17.87 -20.62
C TYR A 139 3.53 -17.00 -21.66
N ARG A 140 3.12 -15.78 -21.27
CA ARG A 140 2.41 -14.84 -22.18
C ARG A 140 3.31 -13.79 -22.79
N PHE A 141 4.22 -13.20 -22.02
CA PHE A 141 5.08 -12.09 -22.46
C PHE A 141 6.24 -12.56 -23.33
N GLN A 142 6.72 -13.80 -23.13
CA GLN A 142 7.93 -14.35 -23.76
C GLN A 142 9.17 -13.47 -23.54
N ASP A 143 9.12 -12.61 -22.50
CA ASP A 143 10.17 -11.70 -22.09
C ASP A 143 10.37 -11.84 -20.57
N TRP A 144 11.56 -12.27 -20.17
CA TRP A 144 11.91 -12.48 -18.78
C TRP A 144 11.90 -11.19 -17.98
N TYR A 145 12.41 -10.13 -18.59
CA TYR A 145 12.51 -8.85 -17.91
C TYR A 145 11.12 -8.28 -17.58
N LEU A 146 10.25 -8.18 -18.59
CA LEU A 146 8.88 -7.70 -18.39
C LEU A 146 8.11 -8.56 -17.39
N SER A 147 8.31 -9.89 -17.43
CA SER A 147 7.65 -10.82 -16.53
C SER A 147 8.06 -10.59 -15.07
N VAL A 148 9.35 -10.41 -14.81
CA VAL A 148 9.86 -10.08 -13.47
C VAL A 148 9.42 -8.69 -13.04
N PHE A 149 9.52 -7.69 -13.92
CA PHE A 149 9.12 -6.32 -13.63
C PHE A 149 7.66 -6.24 -13.18
N TYR A 150 6.72 -6.78 -13.97
CA TYR A 150 5.30 -6.72 -13.63
C TYR A 150 4.93 -7.59 -12.43
N SER A 151 5.59 -8.72 -12.22
CA SER A 151 5.38 -9.55 -11.02
C SER A 151 5.80 -8.80 -9.76
N VAL A 152 7.01 -8.25 -9.72
CA VAL A 152 7.49 -7.46 -8.58
C VAL A 152 6.61 -6.24 -8.34
N MET A 153 6.30 -5.46 -9.38
CA MET A 153 5.48 -4.26 -9.23
C MET A 153 4.07 -4.58 -8.73
N SER A 154 3.47 -5.70 -9.18
CA SER A 154 2.15 -6.12 -8.73
C SER A 154 2.16 -6.66 -7.30
N PHE A 155 3.11 -7.51 -6.94
CA PHE A 155 3.20 -8.04 -5.58
C PHE A 155 3.54 -6.95 -4.57
N CYS A 156 4.50 -6.09 -4.89
CA CYS A 156 4.85 -4.94 -4.07
C CYS A 156 3.78 -3.86 -4.04
N ASN A 157 2.77 -3.92 -4.92
CA ASN A 157 1.73 -2.89 -5.05
C ASN A 157 2.33 -1.52 -5.38
N ALA A 158 3.24 -1.45 -6.38
CA ALA A 158 4.01 -0.26 -6.68
C ALA A 158 3.53 0.56 -7.89
N GLY A 159 2.70 0.00 -8.76
CA GLY A 159 2.00 0.71 -9.84
C GLY A 159 2.84 1.27 -10.99
N PHE A 160 4.17 1.11 -10.99
CA PHE A 160 5.00 1.53 -12.11
C PHE A 160 4.86 0.60 -13.31
N SER A 161 4.66 1.16 -14.48
CA SER A 161 4.53 0.43 -15.74
C SER A 161 5.68 0.73 -16.69
N ASP A 162 6.13 -0.29 -17.40
CA ASP A 162 7.06 -0.16 -18.55
C ASP A 162 6.32 0.16 -19.85
N TYR A 163 5.04 0.45 -19.76
CA TYR A 163 4.21 0.89 -20.87
C TYR A 163 3.52 2.19 -20.54
N THR A 164 3.46 3.12 -21.51
CA THR A 164 2.80 4.43 -21.40
C THR A 164 1.30 4.30 -21.11
N ASP A 165 0.67 3.24 -21.63
CA ASP A 165 -0.75 2.93 -21.48
C ASP A 165 -1.06 2.05 -20.26
N SER A 166 -0.12 1.92 -19.31
CA SER A 166 -0.22 1.04 -18.14
C SER A 166 -0.55 -0.40 -18.57
N LEU A 167 -1.71 -0.95 -18.20
CA LEU A 167 -2.14 -2.30 -18.57
C LEU A 167 -3.23 -2.32 -19.64
N ALA A 168 -3.53 -1.22 -20.32
CA ALA A 168 -4.63 -1.15 -21.29
C ALA A 168 -4.48 -2.16 -22.43
N ARG A 169 -3.25 -2.41 -22.89
CA ARG A 169 -2.96 -3.43 -23.93
C ARG A 169 -3.31 -4.86 -23.53
N PHE A 170 -3.37 -5.16 -22.22
CA PHE A 170 -3.71 -6.48 -21.68
C PHE A 170 -5.20 -6.62 -21.36
N ALA A 171 -6.03 -5.63 -21.69
CA ALA A 171 -7.48 -5.68 -21.44
C ALA A 171 -8.16 -6.93 -22.05
N SER A 172 -7.61 -7.46 -23.15
CA SER A 172 -8.12 -8.66 -23.80
C SER A 172 -7.51 -9.97 -23.28
N ASP A 173 -6.54 -9.90 -22.36
CA ASP A 173 -5.86 -11.08 -21.82
C ASP A 173 -6.25 -11.34 -20.34
N PRO A 174 -7.27 -12.19 -20.10
CA PRO A 174 -7.70 -12.49 -18.74
C PRO A 174 -6.62 -13.19 -17.92
N PHE A 175 -5.72 -13.94 -18.54
CA PHE A 175 -4.68 -14.67 -17.82
C PHE A 175 -3.69 -13.70 -17.17
N VAL A 176 -3.21 -12.70 -17.92
CA VAL A 176 -2.30 -11.67 -17.40
C VAL A 176 -2.98 -10.89 -16.26
N LEU A 177 -4.21 -10.41 -16.48
CA LEU A 177 -4.94 -9.63 -15.47
C LEU A 177 -5.20 -10.45 -14.19
N LEU A 178 -5.50 -11.75 -14.30
CA LEU A 178 -5.71 -12.61 -13.13
C LEU A 178 -4.43 -12.86 -12.35
N VAL A 179 -3.30 -13.08 -13.03
CA VAL A 179 -1.99 -13.26 -12.36
C VAL A 179 -1.63 -12.00 -11.60
N LEU A 180 -1.69 -10.82 -12.25
CA LEU A 180 -1.38 -9.54 -11.63
C LEU A 180 -2.34 -9.22 -10.46
N ALA A 181 -3.65 -9.50 -10.62
CA ALA A 181 -4.62 -9.32 -9.53
C ALA A 181 -4.32 -10.25 -8.34
N ALA A 182 -3.94 -11.50 -8.61
CA ALA A 182 -3.60 -12.45 -7.54
C ALA A 182 -2.36 -11.99 -6.77
N GLU A 183 -1.32 -11.52 -7.45
CA GLU A 183 -0.12 -10.97 -6.82
C GLU A 183 -0.43 -9.73 -5.98
N THR A 184 -1.21 -8.79 -6.53
CA THR A 184 -1.68 -7.59 -5.81
C THR A 184 -2.46 -7.96 -4.54
N ILE A 185 -3.37 -8.93 -4.62
CA ILE A 185 -4.14 -9.41 -3.47
C ILE A 185 -3.21 -10.07 -2.46
N LEU A 186 -2.27 -10.92 -2.89
CA LEU A 186 -1.32 -11.59 -2.00
C LEU A 186 -0.41 -10.60 -1.28
N GLY A 187 0.12 -9.60 -1.98
CA GLY A 187 0.88 -8.51 -1.38
C GLY A 187 0.08 -7.70 -0.35
N GLY A 188 -1.20 -7.44 -0.65
CA GLY A 188 -2.12 -6.67 0.21
C GLY A 188 -2.69 -7.43 1.42
N ILE A 189 -2.73 -8.78 1.40
CA ILE A 189 -3.25 -9.59 2.52
C ILE A 189 -2.29 -9.59 3.73
N GLY A 190 -0.99 -9.43 3.50
CA GLY A 190 0.02 -9.41 4.54
C GLY A 190 0.67 -10.76 4.84
N PHE A 191 1.97 -10.69 5.14
CA PHE A 191 2.82 -11.86 5.33
C PHE A 191 2.39 -12.77 6.48
N LEU A 192 1.80 -12.21 7.56
CA LEU A 192 1.29 -13.00 8.68
C LEU A 192 0.08 -13.85 8.30
N VAL A 193 -0.79 -13.33 7.44
CA VAL A 193 -1.96 -14.07 6.96
C VAL A 193 -1.51 -15.21 6.05
N ILE A 194 -0.56 -14.93 5.14
CA ILE A 194 0.05 -15.95 4.29
C ILE A 194 0.71 -17.04 5.15
N TYR A 195 1.48 -16.65 6.18
CA TYR A 195 2.08 -17.58 7.13
C TYR A 195 1.03 -18.47 7.82
N ASN A 196 -0.04 -17.86 8.31
CA ASN A 196 -1.13 -18.59 8.96
C ASN A 196 -1.84 -19.57 8.01
N ILE A 197 -2.04 -19.20 6.75
CA ILE A 197 -2.67 -20.07 5.75
C ILE A 197 -1.76 -21.26 5.44
N CYS A 198 -0.47 -21.04 5.24
CA CYS A 198 0.49 -22.08 4.94
C CYS A 198 0.70 -23.05 6.12
N THR A 199 0.85 -22.52 7.34
CA THR A 199 1.07 -23.33 8.55
C THR A 199 -0.19 -24.04 9.01
N PHE A 200 -1.38 -23.49 8.78
CA PHE A 200 -2.66 -24.09 9.10
C PHE A 200 -2.84 -25.47 8.45
N LYS A 201 -2.52 -25.60 7.15
CA LYS A 201 -2.60 -26.89 6.44
C LYS A 201 -1.60 -27.91 6.99
N PHE A 202 -0.41 -27.46 7.37
CA PHE A 202 0.67 -28.32 7.86
C PHE A 202 0.42 -28.81 9.29
N LEU A 203 -0.01 -27.92 10.20
CA LEU A 203 -0.33 -28.25 11.60
C LEU A 203 -1.56 -29.17 11.73
N ARG A 204 -2.58 -28.96 10.90
CA ARG A 204 -3.77 -29.82 10.85
C ARG A 204 -3.40 -31.27 10.50
N ARG A 205 -2.37 -31.48 9.67
CA ARG A 205 -1.90 -32.81 9.28
C ARG A 205 -1.11 -33.52 10.38
N LYS A 206 -0.44 -32.74 11.28
CA LYS A 206 0.43 -33.29 12.32
C LYS A 206 -0.24 -33.55 13.67
N SER A 207 -1.22 -32.75 14.09
CA SER A 207 -1.72 -32.80 15.47
C SER A 207 -3.18 -33.25 15.62
N GLY A 208 -3.90 -33.59 14.55
CA GLY A 208 -5.33 -33.95 14.63
C GLY A 208 -6.26 -32.89 15.22
N ALA A 209 -5.71 -31.80 15.74
CA ALA A 209 -6.46 -30.70 16.33
C ALA A 209 -7.18 -29.90 15.25
N ARG A 210 -8.41 -29.45 15.55
CA ARG A 210 -9.15 -28.49 14.69
C ARG A 210 -8.43 -27.15 14.73
N GLY A 211 -7.36 -27.00 13.93
CA GLY A 211 -6.72 -25.71 13.74
C GLY A 211 -7.76 -24.70 13.27
N ARG A 212 -7.83 -23.55 13.92
CA ARG A 212 -8.66 -22.41 13.46
C ARG A 212 -7.73 -21.32 12.98
N LEU A 213 -8.10 -20.64 11.89
CA LEU A 213 -7.42 -19.41 11.49
C LEU A 213 -7.43 -18.42 12.66
N SER A 214 -6.35 -17.67 12.84
CA SER A 214 -6.33 -16.59 13.82
C SER A 214 -7.46 -15.60 13.58
N LEU A 215 -7.94 -14.93 14.63
CA LEU A 215 -8.96 -13.90 14.49
C LEU A 215 -8.52 -12.84 13.47
N HIS A 216 -7.26 -12.41 13.55
CA HIS A 216 -6.65 -11.48 12.63
C HIS A 216 -6.78 -11.93 11.17
N SER A 217 -6.31 -13.14 10.84
CA SER A 217 -6.38 -13.67 9.47
C SER A 217 -7.83 -13.82 8.97
N SER A 218 -8.75 -14.23 9.84
CA SER A 218 -10.16 -14.37 9.49
C SER A 218 -10.82 -13.02 9.18
N VAL A 219 -10.52 -11.97 9.94
CA VAL A 219 -11.00 -10.60 9.71
C VAL A 219 -10.44 -10.06 8.41
N VAL A 220 -9.11 -10.15 8.21
CA VAL A 220 -8.45 -9.67 7.00
C VAL A 220 -9.05 -10.31 5.75
N LEU A 221 -9.17 -11.63 5.71
CA LEU A 221 -9.69 -12.32 4.52
C LEU A 221 -11.14 -11.96 4.22
N ARG A 222 -12.02 -11.92 5.24
CA ARG A 222 -13.43 -11.57 5.06
C ARG A 222 -13.60 -10.14 4.58
N PHE A 223 -12.97 -9.18 5.24
CA PHE A 223 -13.13 -7.77 4.87
C PHE A 223 -12.47 -7.47 3.53
N SER A 224 -11.30 -8.06 3.21
CA SER A 224 -10.71 -7.93 1.88
C SER A 224 -11.63 -8.46 0.79
N PHE A 225 -12.26 -9.62 1.02
CA PHE A 225 -13.23 -10.18 0.09
C PHE A 225 -14.45 -9.26 -0.10
N TYR A 226 -15.06 -8.77 1.00
CA TYR A 226 -16.22 -7.89 0.91
C TYR A 226 -15.91 -6.56 0.21
N LEU A 227 -14.74 -5.97 0.48
CA LEU A 227 -14.32 -4.72 -0.15
C LEU A 227 -14.11 -4.91 -1.66
N ILE A 228 -13.41 -5.98 -2.07
CA ILE A 228 -13.20 -6.28 -3.50
C ILE A 228 -14.54 -6.60 -4.18
N ALA A 229 -15.40 -7.41 -3.56
CA ALA A 229 -16.70 -7.75 -4.11
C ALA A 229 -17.61 -6.52 -4.25
N PHE A 230 -17.58 -5.60 -3.28
CA PHE A 230 -18.30 -4.33 -3.34
C PHE A 230 -17.79 -3.45 -4.47
N ALA A 231 -16.47 -3.22 -4.56
CA ALA A 231 -15.87 -2.44 -5.62
C ALA A 231 -16.15 -3.03 -7.01
N PHE A 232 -16.08 -4.36 -7.14
CA PHE A 232 -16.42 -5.08 -8.37
C PHE A 232 -17.87 -4.88 -8.78
N ALA A 233 -18.80 -5.01 -7.84
CA ALA A 233 -20.22 -4.83 -8.12
C ALA A 233 -20.55 -3.40 -8.55
N VAL A 234 -19.98 -2.39 -7.86
CA VAL A 234 -20.19 -0.98 -8.21
C VAL A 234 -19.55 -0.67 -9.56
N PHE A 235 -18.33 -1.14 -9.82
CA PHE A 235 -17.66 -0.94 -11.10
C PHE A 235 -18.49 -1.51 -12.26
N LEU A 236 -18.95 -2.75 -12.13
CA LEU A 236 -19.82 -3.36 -13.14
C LEU A 236 -21.11 -2.58 -13.35
N ALA A 237 -21.81 -2.20 -12.26
CA ALA A 237 -23.07 -1.49 -12.35
C ALA A 237 -22.91 -0.10 -12.97
N SER A 238 -21.87 0.63 -12.59
CA SER A 238 -21.60 1.98 -13.09
C SER A 238 -21.09 1.99 -14.54
N GLU A 239 -20.11 1.12 -14.85
CA GLU A 239 -19.37 1.19 -16.12
C GLU A 239 -19.89 0.25 -17.20
N TRP A 240 -20.93 -0.53 -16.95
CA TRP A 240 -21.46 -1.49 -17.92
C TRP A 240 -21.81 -0.87 -19.28
N THR A 241 -22.39 0.32 -19.26
CA THR A 241 -22.73 1.13 -20.43
C THR A 241 -21.79 2.31 -20.63
N GLY A 242 -20.80 2.48 -19.77
CA GLY A 242 -19.78 3.52 -19.80
C GLY A 242 -18.48 2.99 -20.39
N ALA A 243 -17.42 3.00 -19.59
CA ALA A 243 -16.08 2.62 -20.00
C ALA A 243 -15.96 1.15 -20.44
N LEU A 244 -16.87 0.26 -20.04
CA LEU A 244 -16.91 -1.13 -20.46
C LEU A 244 -17.74 -1.40 -21.73
N LYS A 245 -18.38 -0.41 -22.35
CA LYS A 245 -19.36 -0.63 -23.44
C LYS A 245 -18.78 -1.44 -24.61
N ASP A 246 -17.54 -1.14 -24.99
CA ASP A 246 -16.88 -1.70 -26.18
C ASP A 246 -16.22 -3.08 -25.92
N PHE A 247 -16.25 -3.56 -24.66
CA PHE A 247 -15.70 -4.86 -24.27
C PHE A 247 -16.73 -5.99 -24.42
N GLY A 248 -16.27 -7.17 -24.84
CA GLY A 248 -17.08 -8.38 -24.83
C GLY A 248 -17.49 -8.81 -23.41
N TRP A 249 -18.59 -9.60 -23.28
CA TRP A 249 -19.13 -10.02 -21.97
C TRP A 249 -18.08 -10.62 -21.02
N GLY A 250 -17.23 -11.51 -21.52
CA GLY A 250 -16.17 -12.10 -20.71
C GLY A 250 -15.12 -11.07 -20.29
N GLN A 251 -14.72 -10.19 -21.22
CA GLN A 251 -13.73 -9.15 -20.97
C GLN A 251 -14.22 -8.15 -19.91
N LYS A 252 -15.50 -7.76 -19.94
CA LYS A 252 -16.10 -6.90 -18.91
C LYS A 252 -15.88 -7.42 -17.50
N LEU A 253 -16.01 -8.72 -17.28
CA LEU A 253 -15.84 -9.33 -15.95
C LEU A 253 -14.37 -9.29 -15.50
N TRP A 254 -13.43 -9.63 -16.36
CA TRP A 254 -12.00 -9.67 -15.98
C TRP A 254 -11.42 -8.28 -15.77
N VAL A 255 -11.75 -7.34 -16.65
CA VAL A 255 -11.34 -5.95 -16.54
C VAL A 255 -11.95 -5.32 -15.28
N ALA A 256 -13.26 -5.51 -15.04
CA ALA A 256 -13.91 -5.01 -13.84
C ALA A 256 -13.33 -5.62 -12.55
N PHE A 257 -12.97 -6.92 -12.57
CA PHE A 257 -12.33 -7.56 -11.42
C PHE A 257 -10.96 -6.94 -11.13
N TYR A 258 -10.13 -6.76 -12.16
CA TYR A 258 -8.83 -6.13 -12.00
C TYR A 258 -8.95 -4.68 -11.50
N GLN A 259 -9.85 -3.91 -12.11
CA GLN A 259 -10.13 -2.52 -11.73
C GLN A 259 -10.73 -2.38 -10.31
N ALA A 260 -11.37 -3.43 -9.78
CA ALA A 260 -11.82 -3.46 -8.39
C ALA A 260 -10.69 -3.77 -7.39
N VAL A 261 -9.64 -4.45 -7.83
CA VAL A 261 -8.48 -4.80 -7.00
C VAL A 261 -7.48 -3.64 -6.92
N THR A 262 -7.24 -2.95 -8.03
CA THR A 262 -6.17 -1.95 -8.17
C THR A 262 -6.24 -0.77 -7.18
N PRO A 263 -7.40 -0.19 -6.82
CA PRO A 263 -7.45 0.97 -5.92
C PRO A 263 -7.04 0.64 -4.47
N ARG A 264 -6.83 -0.64 -4.16
CA ARG A 264 -6.29 -1.06 -2.87
C ARG A 264 -4.76 -1.08 -2.87
N SER A 265 -4.17 0.05 -3.23
CA SER A 265 -2.72 0.31 -3.17
C SER A 265 -1.88 -0.29 -4.31
N CYS A 266 -2.45 -0.65 -5.47
CA CYS A 266 -1.66 -1.22 -6.57
C CYS A 266 -1.21 -0.19 -7.61
N GLY A 267 -2.10 0.74 -8.01
CA GLY A 267 -1.77 1.85 -8.93
C GLY A 267 -1.85 1.54 -10.43
N PHE A 268 -1.91 0.28 -10.85
CA PHE A 268 -2.08 -0.05 -12.26
C PHE A 268 -3.50 0.17 -12.76
N THR A 269 -3.65 0.57 -14.02
CA THR A 269 -4.95 0.76 -14.66
C THR A 269 -5.04 0.02 -15.99
N VAL A 270 -6.20 -0.59 -16.25
CA VAL A 270 -6.55 -1.16 -17.56
C VAL A 270 -7.37 -0.16 -18.37
N ILE A 271 -8.19 0.63 -17.68
CA ILE A 271 -8.99 1.71 -18.26
C ILE A 271 -8.50 3.02 -17.64
N PRO A 272 -8.22 4.06 -18.45
CA PRO A 272 -7.84 5.37 -17.93
C PRO A 272 -8.91 5.91 -16.99
N LEU A 273 -8.50 6.49 -15.86
CA LEU A 273 -9.42 6.96 -14.83
C LEU A 273 -10.31 8.12 -15.31
N GLU A 274 -9.84 8.89 -16.30
CA GLU A 274 -10.61 9.96 -16.94
C GLU A 274 -11.86 9.45 -17.68
N ALA A 275 -11.85 8.20 -18.12
CA ALA A 275 -12.98 7.57 -18.80
C ALA A 275 -14.04 7.04 -17.84
N LEU A 276 -13.75 7.02 -16.53
CA LEU A 276 -14.65 6.48 -15.50
C LEU A 276 -15.67 7.51 -15.05
N ARG A 277 -16.83 7.02 -14.66
CA ARG A 277 -17.91 7.84 -14.10
C ARG A 277 -17.61 8.23 -12.65
N VAL A 278 -18.17 9.37 -12.21
CA VAL A 278 -17.99 9.91 -10.86
C VAL A 278 -18.26 8.87 -9.75
N PRO A 279 -19.34 8.07 -9.77
CA PRO A 279 -19.57 7.07 -8.70
C PRO A 279 -18.46 6.03 -8.59
N THR A 280 -17.83 5.67 -9.70
CA THR A 280 -16.69 4.73 -9.70
C THR A 280 -15.47 5.36 -9.06
N ILE A 281 -15.21 6.63 -9.36
CA ILE A 281 -14.08 7.37 -8.79
C ILE A 281 -14.26 7.56 -7.28
N GLU A 282 -15.46 7.91 -6.81
CA GLU A 282 -15.77 7.99 -5.37
C GLU A 282 -15.51 6.66 -4.65
N VAL A 283 -15.90 5.54 -5.26
CA VAL A 283 -15.58 4.22 -4.68
C VAL A 283 -14.08 3.97 -4.68
N TYR A 284 -13.35 4.43 -5.68
CA TYR A 284 -11.89 4.32 -5.70
C TYR A 284 -11.25 5.11 -4.57
N GLU A 285 -11.71 6.31 -4.28
CA GLU A 285 -11.25 7.11 -3.15
C GLU A 285 -11.43 6.36 -1.81
N TRP A 286 -12.60 5.76 -1.60
CA TRP A 286 -12.84 4.92 -0.42
C TRP A 286 -11.94 3.68 -0.37
N MET A 287 -11.73 3.00 -1.51
CA MET A 287 -10.87 1.83 -1.58
C MET A 287 -9.38 2.18 -1.37
N MET A 288 -8.92 3.34 -1.87
CA MET A 288 -7.57 3.87 -1.61
C MET A 288 -7.38 4.17 -0.13
N PHE A 289 -8.38 4.80 0.49
CA PHE A 289 -8.34 5.11 1.92
C PHE A 289 -8.28 3.83 2.78
N ILE A 290 -9.04 2.78 2.39
CA ILE A 290 -9.04 1.46 3.05
C ILE A 290 -8.03 0.56 2.34
N GLY A 291 -6.76 0.67 2.70
CA GLY A 291 -5.67 -0.08 2.09
C GLY A 291 -5.64 -1.58 2.44
N GLY A 292 -4.44 -2.14 2.61
CA GLY A 292 -4.24 -3.56 2.88
C GLY A 292 -4.28 -3.95 4.36
N ALA A 293 -3.81 -5.16 4.64
CA ALA A 293 -3.71 -5.69 5.99
C ALA A 293 -2.48 -5.15 6.75
N PRO A 294 -2.47 -5.20 8.09
CA PRO A 294 -1.24 -5.01 8.87
C PRO A 294 -0.16 -6.01 8.45
N GLY A 295 1.08 -5.53 8.33
CA GLY A 295 2.19 -6.37 7.87
C GLY A 295 2.09 -6.78 6.40
N SER A 296 1.40 -6.00 5.56
CA SER A 296 1.38 -6.11 4.11
C SER A 296 2.25 -5.02 3.48
N VAL A 297 2.48 -5.13 2.18
CA VAL A 297 3.18 -4.12 1.39
C VAL A 297 2.32 -2.88 1.14
N ALA A 298 1.00 -3.01 1.18
CA ALA A 298 0.03 -1.93 0.98
C ALA A 298 0.01 -0.94 2.15
N ALA A 299 -0.19 0.35 1.86
CA ALA A 299 -0.37 1.41 2.86
C ALA A 299 -1.88 1.73 3.11
N GLY A 300 -2.22 2.97 3.39
CA GLY A 300 -3.59 3.35 3.78
C GLY A 300 -3.95 2.93 5.21
N ILE A 301 -5.22 3.17 5.65
CA ILE A 301 -5.72 2.57 6.89
C ILE A 301 -5.85 1.06 6.71
N LYS A 302 -5.45 0.33 7.74
CA LYS A 302 -5.46 -1.12 7.62
C LYS A 302 -6.89 -1.68 7.64
N VAL A 303 -7.13 -2.73 6.85
CA VAL A 303 -8.43 -3.42 6.80
C VAL A 303 -8.93 -3.81 8.19
N THR A 304 -8.02 -4.20 9.10
CA THR A 304 -8.38 -4.51 10.49
C THR A 304 -8.83 -3.29 11.28
N THR A 305 -8.21 -2.13 11.06
CA THR A 305 -8.63 -0.85 11.65
C THR A 305 -10.04 -0.49 11.20
N PHE A 306 -10.31 -0.58 9.90
CA PHE A 306 -11.63 -0.37 9.35
C PHE A 306 -12.66 -1.36 9.92
N ALA A 307 -12.31 -2.66 9.99
CA ALA A 307 -13.16 -3.67 10.58
C ALA A 307 -13.53 -3.37 12.04
N VAL A 308 -12.54 -2.99 12.86
CA VAL A 308 -12.78 -2.63 14.26
C VAL A 308 -13.77 -1.46 14.37
N ILE A 309 -13.61 -0.42 13.55
CA ILE A 309 -14.54 0.73 13.56
C ILE A 309 -15.94 0.31 13.15
N ILE A 310 -16.11 -0.47 12.08
CA ILE A 310 -17.44 -0.94 11.65
C ILE A 310 -18.10 -1.78 12.74
N TYR A 311 -17.38 -2.72 13.37
CA TYR A 311 -17.95 -3.52 14.46
C TYR A 311 -18.26 -2.69 15.70
N THR A 312 -17.47 -1.65 16.00
CA THR A 312 -17.75 -0.73 17.11
C THR A 312 -19.03 0.07 16.85
N ILE A 313 -19.19 0.62 15.63
CA ILE A 313 -20.41 1.34 15.25
C ILE A 313 -21.62 0.40 15.36
N LEU A 314 -21.51 -0.82 14.84
CA LEU A 314 -22.60 -1.80 14.90
C LEU A 314 -22.95 -2.21 16.34
N ALA A 315 -21.95 -2.36 17.23
CA ALA A 315 -22.16 -2.63 18.65
C ALA A 315 -22.90 -1.47 19.32
N MET A 316 -22.47 -0.23 19.08
CA MET A 316 -23.15 0.97 19.59
C MET A 316 -24.60 1.07 19.10
N CYS A 317 -24.86 0.81 17.81
CA CYS A 317 -26.23 0.80 17.26
C CYS A 317 -27.12 -0.28 17.89
N ARG A 318 -26.53 -1.35 18.42
CA ARG A 318 -27.25 -2.42 19.13
C ARG A 318 -27.37 -2.20 20.63
N GLY A 319 -26.79 -1.11 21.16
CA GLY A 319 -26.74 -0.84 22.61
C GLY A 319 -25.79 -1.75 23.37
N GLU A 320 -24.83 -2.41 22.67
CA GLU A 320 -23.81 -3.26 23.29
C GLU A 320 -22.68 -2.39 23.83
N GLN A 321 -22.21 -2.68 25.05
CA GLN A 321 -21.11 -1.92 25.68
C GLN A 321 -19.74 -2.33 25.17
N GLU A 322 -19.61 -3.52 24.60
CA GLU A 322 -18.35 -4.10 24.15
C GLU A 322 -18.36 -4.39 22.63
N THR A 323 -17.24 -4.11 21.98
CA THR A 323 -17.06 -4.49 20.58
C THR A 323 -16.68 -5.98 20.49
N VAL A 324 -17.55 -6.80 19.91
CA VAL A 324 -17.31 -8.24 19.78
C VAL A 324 -17.08 -8.62 18.32
N ILE A 325 -15.93 -9.22 18.02
CA ILE A 325 -15.60 -9.75 16.69
C ILE A 325 -15.42 -11.27 16.78
N SER A 326 -16.23 -12.04 16.06
CA SER A 326 -16.15 -13.53 16.05
C SER A 326 -16.13 -14.15 17.44
N ARG A 327 -17.00 -13.70 18.35
CA ARG A 327 -17.16 -14.14 19.75
C ARG A 327 -15.92 -13.82 20.62
N ARG A 328 -15.17 -12.77 20.30
CA ARG A 328 -14.04 -12.27 21.11
C ARG A 328 -14.20 -10.77 21.30
N VAL A 329 -14.04 -10.31 22.53
CA VAL A 329 -14.07 -8.90 22.87
C VAL A 329 -12.79 -8.23 22.38
N VAL A 330 -12.94 -7.08 21.71
CA VAL A 330 -11.84 -6.19 21.33
C VAL A 330 -11.62 -5.19 22.47
N SER A 331 -10.39 -5.04 22.93
CA SER A 331 -10.08 -4.11 24.02
C SER A 331 -10.34 -2.67 23.59
N TYR A 332 -10.76 -1.83 24.56
CA TYR A 332 -11.01 -0.41 24.34
C TYR A 332 -9.77 0.34 23.79
N ASP A 333 -8.57 -0.06 24.20
CA ASP A 333 -7.34 0.54 23.70
C ASP A 333 -7.19 0.36 22.18
N VAL A 334 -7.51 -0.84 21.65
CA VAL A 334 -7.47 -1.12 20.20
C VAL A 334 -8.50 -0.27 19.45
N VAL A 335 -9.70 -0.08 20.02
CA VAL A 335 -10.73 0.79 19.42
C VAL A 335 -10.25 2.23 19.37
N ARG A 336 -9.66 2.73 20.48
CA ARG A 336 -9.10 4.08 20.57
C ARG A 336 -7.96 4.29 19.56
N GLU A 337 -7.03 3.32 19.44
CA GLU A 337 -5.96 3.38 18.46
C GLU A 337 -6.52 3.41 17.03
N ALA A 338 -7.55 2.60 16.74
CA ALA A 338 -8.19 2.57 15.42
C ALA A 338 -8.78 3.94 15.05
N ILE A 339 -9.47 4.60 15.98
CA ILE A 339 -10.04 5.94 15.77
C ILE A 339 -8.93 6.97 15.53
N VAL A 340 -7.86 6.96 16.34
CA VAL A 340 -6.73 7.88 16.18
C VAL A 340 -6.06 7.72 14.81
N ILE A 341 -5.87 6.49 14.35
CA ILE A 341 -5.27 6.22 13.04
C ILE A 341 -6.13 6.80 11.91
N VAL A 342 -7.45 6.58 11.94
CA VAL A 342 -8.36 7.07 10.90
C VAL A 342 -8.40 8.60 10.89
N VAL A 343 -8.56 9.23 12.05
CA VAL A 343 -8.59 10.69 12.15
C VAL A 343 -7.27 11.30 11.70
N ALA A 344 -6.14 10.74 12.11
CA ALA A 344 -4.82 11.22 11.70
C ALA A 344 -4.60 11.12 10.20
N MET A 345 -5.08 10.03 9.57
CA MET A 345 -4.97 9.82 8.12
C MET A 345 -5.85 10.81 7.35
N LEU A 346 -7.09 11.04 7.81
CA LEU A 346 -7.99 12.04 7.23
C LEU A 346 -7.40 13.45 7.34
N LEU A 347 -6.86 13.82 8.50
CA LEU A 347 -6.22 15.12 8.70
C LEU A 347 -4.99 15.29 7.81
N LEU A 348 -4.19 14.24 7.64
CA LEU A 348 -3.03 14.27 6.74
C LEU A 348 -3.46 14.47 5.29
N ALA A 349 -4.48 13.73 4.82
CA ALA A 349 -5.00 13.88 3.46
C ALA A 349 -5.61 15.28 3.24
N ALA A 350 -6.38 15.78 4.21
CA ALA A 350 -6.95 17.12 4.16
C ALA A 350 -5.88 18.22 4.16
N LEU A 351 -4.79 18.04 4.92
CA LEU A 351 -3.67 18.97 4.95
C LEU A 351 -2.94 19.01 3.62
N VAL A 352 -2.58 17.84 3.05
CA VAL A 352 -1.93 17.75 1.74
C VAL A 352 -2.80 18.38 0.66
N TYR A 353 -4.08 18.05 0.62
CA TYR A 353 -5.05 18.64 -0.31
C TYR A 353 -5.17 20.15 -0.14
N GLY A 354 -5.35 20.65 1.09
CA GLY A 354 -5.49 22.09 1.36
C GLY A 354 -4.27 22.90 0.92
N VAL A 355 -3.06 22.34 1.12
CA VAL A 355 -1.82 22.98 0.66
C VAL A 355 -1.74 22.99 -0.88
N LEU A 356 -2.11 21.88 -1.55
CA LEU A 356 -2.12 21.79 -3.01
C LEU A 356 -3.09 22.81 -3.62
N VAL A 357 -4.32 22.90 -3.11
CA VAL A 357 -5.31 23.88 -3.59
C VAL A 357 -4.84 25.33 -3.39
N GLY A 358 -4.00 25.58 -2.36
CA GLY A 358 -3.42 26.90 -2.13
C GLY A 358 -2.27 27.28 -3.06
N ILE A 359 -1.60 26.28 -3.65
CA ILE A 359 -0.38 26.48 -4.46
C ILE A 359 -0.63 26.33 -5.95
N GLU A 360 -1.46 25.34 -6.35
CA GLU A 360 -1.70 25.03 -7.74
C GLU A 360 -2.70 25.99 -8.39
N PRO A 361 -2.53 26.29 -9.71
CA PRO A 361 -3.47 27.11 -10.45
C PRO A 361 -4.86 26.50 -10.47
N ARG A 362 -5.88 27.26 -10.09
CA ARG A 362 -7.26 26.78 -10.02
C ARG A 362 -7.92 26.77 -11.40
N THR A 363 -8.43 25.63 -11.78
CA THR A 363 -9.42 25.45 -12.84
C THR A 363 -10.63 24.72 -12.27
N ALA A 364 -11.82 24.92 -12.82
CA ALA A 364 -13.05 24.33 -12.27
C ALA A 364 -13.01 22.78 -12.16
N GLU A 365 -12.17 22.13 -12.96
CA GLU A 365 -11.96 20.68 -12.93
C GLU A 365 -10.75 20.25 -12.07
N SER A 366 -9.95 21.18 -11.52
CA SER A 366 -8.72 20.83 -10.84
C SER A 366 -8.93 20.38 -9.39
N ASP A 367 -9.95 20.89 -8.69
CA ASP A 367 -10.06 20.70 -7.25
C ASP A 367 -10.28 19.23 -6.84
N TRP A 368 -11.19 18.52 -7.54
CA TRP A 368 -11.42 17.11 -7.25
C TRP A 368 -10.27 16.20 -7.71
N ARG A 369 -9.58 16.55 -8.81
CA ARG A 369 -8.37 15.84 -9.25
C ARG A 369 -7.25 15.99 -8.24
N LEU A 370 -7.06 17.19 -7.68
CA LEU A 370 -6.07 17.44 -6.62
C LEU A 370 -6.42 16.70 -5.33
N PHE A 371 -7.71 16.56 -4.99
CA PHE A 371 -8.13 15.73 -3.85
C PHE A 371 -7.80 14.26 -4.06
N PHE A 372 -8.13 13.71 -5.24
CA PHE A 372 -7.80 12.34 -5.61
C PHE A 372 -6.29 12.10 -5.56
N GLU A 373 -5.49 13.03 -6.10
CA GLU A 373 -4.03 12.98 -6.11
C GLU A 373 -3.44 13.03 -4.70
N ALA A 374 -3.92 13.93 -3.84
CA ALA A 374 -3.52 14.02 -2.45
C ALA A 374 -3.84 12.73 -1.69
N LEU A 375 -5.03 12.16 -1.91
CA LEU A 375 -5.44 10.92 -1.30
C LEU A 375 -4.58 9.76 -1.79
N SER A 376 -4.35 9.64 -3.10
CA SER A 376 -3.49 8.63 -3.71
C SER A 376 -2.06 8.68 -3.17
N ALA A 377 -1.51 9.89 -3.02
CA ALA A 377 -0.17 10.09 -2.44
C ALA A 377 -0.11 9.65 -0.97
N VAL A 378 -1.05 10.11 -0.14
CA VAL A 378 -1.07 9.81 1.31
C VAL A 378 -1.37 8.34 1.58
N THR A 379 -2.18 7.69 0.75
CA THR A 379 -2.46 6.25 0.86
C THR A 379 -1.46 5.39 0.10
N THR A 380 -0.49 6.03 -0.57
CA THR A 380 0.52 5.39 -1.44
C THR A 380 -0.10 4.39 -2.41
N THR A 381 -1.15 4.81 -3.13
CA THR A 381 -1.87 3.94 -4.08
C THR A 381 -1.32 4.04 -5.49
N GLY A 382 -0.87 5.23 -5.90
CA GLY A 382 -0.25 5.44 -7.21
C GLY A 382 -1.21 5.67 -8.37
N LEU A 383 -2.51 5.76 -8.11
CA LEU A 383 -3.50 6.14 -9.10
C LEU A 383 -3.49 7.65 -9.30
N SER A 384 -3.50 8.10 -10.56
CA SER A 384 -3.63 9.50 -10.94
C SER A 384 -4.68 9.67 -12.03
N ILE A 385 -5.40 10.77 -12.01
CA ILE A 385 -6.39 11.07 -13.04
C ILE A 385 -5.71 11.89 -14.13
N GLY A 386 -5.47 11.25 -15.28
CA GLY A 386 -4.71 11.83 -16.38
C GLY A 386 -3.28 12.18 -15.98
N ASP A 387 -2.78 13.29 -16.49
CA ASP A 387 -1.42 13.77 -16.24
C ASP A 387 -1.31 14.69 -15.00
N THR A 388 -2.23 14.56 -14.01
CA THR A 388 -2.30 15.48 -12.87
C THR A 388 -0.96 15.58 -12.15
N THR A 389 -0.31 14.44 -11.81
CA THR A 389 1.01 14.42 -11.14
C THR A 389 2.09 15.15 -11.95
N ALA A 390 2.12 14.94 -13.27
CA ALA A 390 3.11 15.54 -14.16
C ALA A 390 2.92 17.06 -14.32
N CYS A 391 1.66 17.52 -14.24
CA CYS A 391 1.29 18.93 -14.38
C CYS A 391 1.53 19.77 -13.11
N LEU A 392 1.80 19.14 -11.95
CA LEU A 392 2.03 19.85 -10.69
C LEU A 392 3.27 20.75 -10.76
N THR A 393 3.17 21.90 -10.09
CA THR A 393 4.31 22.79 -9.87
C THR A 393 5.41 22.08 -9.07
N PRO A 394 6.69 22.53 -9.13
CA PRO A 394 7.75 21.92 -8.31
C PRO A 394 7.42 21.91 -6.81
N VAL A 395 6.69 22.91 -6.31
CA VAL A 395 6.27 22.97 -4.91
C VAL A 395 5.15 21.95 -4.64
N GLY A 396 4.17 21.80 -5.54
CA GLY A 396 3.13 20.79 -5.45
C GLY A 396 3.69 19.39 -5.46
N ARG A 397 4.68 19.11 -6.31
CA ARG A 397 5.41 17.82 -6.31
C ARG A 397 6.11 17.55 -4.97
N ALA A 398 6.71 18.58 -4.35
CA ALA A 398 7.31 18.45 -3.03
C ALA A 398 6.26 18.11 -1.94
N VAL A 399 5.07 18.71 -2.02
CA VAL A 399 3.95 18.42 -1.11
C VAL A 399 3.48 16.98 -1.26
N ILE A 400 3.33 16.50 -2.50
CA ILE A 400 2.98 15.09 -2.80
C ILE A 400 4.06 14.14 -2.25
N MET A 401 5.35 14.43 -2.43
CA MET A 401 6.44 13.62 -1.88
C MET A 401 6.36 13.52 -0.34
N VAL A 402 6.07 14.61 0.34
CA VAL A 402 5.84 14.61 1.80
C VAL A 402 4.61 13.76 2.16
N GLY A 403 3.53 13.87 1.38
CA GLY A 403 2.33 13.04 1.54
C GLY A 403 2.64 11.54 1.43
N MET A 404 3.33 11.11 0.36
CA MET A 404 3.76 9.72 0.14
C MET A 404 4.65 9.22 1.29
N PHE A 405 5.60 10.02 1.71
CA PHE A 405 6.53 9.67 2.78
C PHE A 405 5.82 9.49 4.13
N CYS A 406 4.94 10.43 4.51
CA CYS A 406 4.15 10.35 5.73
C CYS A 406 3.18 9.17 5.69
N GLY A 407 2.54 8.92 4.55
CA GLY A 407 1.66 7.79 4.32
C GLY A 407 2.38 6.45 4.49
N ARG A 408 3.59 6.31 3.94
CA ARG A 408 4.41 5.10 4.04
C ARG A 408 4.87 4.81 5.47
N LEU A 409 5.27 5.83 6.22
CA LEU A 409 5.63 5.68 7.64
C LEU A 409 4.43 5.25 8.49
N GLY A 410 3.23 5.51 8.03
CA GLY A 410 1.96 5.25 8.72
C GLY A 410 1.58 6.39 9.67
N ALA A 411 0.29 6.74 9.66
CA ALA A 411 -0.24 7.88 10.43
C ALA A 411 0.08 7.80 11.93
N LEU A 412 0.02 6.61 12.53
CA LEU A 412 0.36 6.43 13.95
C LEU A 412 1.82 6.77 14.24
N THR A 413 2.75 6.38 13.36
CA THR A 413 4.17 6.70 13.52
C THR A 413 4.41 8.21 13.44
N VAL A 414 3.75 8.89 12.51
CA VAL A 414 3.82 10.35 12.35
C VAL A 414 3.29 11.06 13.60
N VAL A 415 2.11 10.66 14.08
CA VAL A 415 1.51 11.20 15.32
C VAL A 415 2.43 11.00 16.53
N LEU A 416 3.02 9.81 16.66
CA LEU A 416 3.94 9.49 17.75
C LEU A 416 5.30 10.20 17.62
N LEU A 417 5.73 10.60 16.43
CA LEU A 417 6.94 11.42 16.24
C LEU A 417 6.69 12.87 16.69
N ILE A 418 5.51 13.41 16.39
CA ILE A 418 5.11 14.76 16.78
C ILE A 418 4.81 14.83 18.29
N GLY A 419 4.12 13.81 18.81
CA GLY A 419 3.62 13.74 20.20
C GLY A 419 4.60 13.17 21.23
N ALA A 420 5.85 12.88 20.89
CA ALA A 420 6.81 12.11 21.70
C ALA A 420 7.37 12.83 22.93
N ARG A 421 6.52 13.46 23.73
CA ARG A 421 6.83 13.70 25.14
C ARG A 421 6.22 12.55 25.94
N GLU A 422 7.07 11.64 26.46
CA GLU A 422 6.66 10.71 27.50
C GLU A 422 6.13 11.53 28.69
N SER A 423 4.81 11.63 28.77
CA SER A 423 4.18 12.19 29.97
C SER A 423 4.31 11.14 31.07
N LYS A 424 5.37 11.24 31.86
CA LYS A 424 5.49 10.54 33.16
C LYS A 424 4.54 11.12 34.19
N ARG A 425 3.32 11.53 33.82
CA ARG A 425 2.35 12.05 34.76
C ARG A 425 1.66 10.87 35.43
N HIS A 426 2.08 10.55 36.66
CA HIS A 426 1.37 9.67 37.59
C HIS A 426 0.15 10.34 38.25
N ILE A 427 -0.26 11.51 37.78
CA ILE A 427 -1.40 12.27 38.33
C ILE A 427 -2.65 11.82 37.56
N ARG A 428 -3.61 11.23 38.27
CA ARG A 428 -4.98 11.01 37.78
C ARG A 428 -5.81 12.24 38.12
N TYR A 429 -6.34 12.89 37.09
CA TYR A 429 -7.33 13.95 37.28
C TYR A 429 -8.71 13.32 37.56
N PRO A 430 -9.58 14.01 38.34
CA PRO A 430 -10.97 13.57 38.50
C PRO A 430 -11.66 13.50 37.13
N SER A 431 -12.52 12.50 36.96
CA SER A 431 -13.35 12.34 35.76
C SER A 431 -14.57 13.25 35.87
N GLU A 432 -14.85 14.00 34.82
CA GLU A 432 -16.06 14.80 34.65
C GLU A 432 -16.75 14.41 33.35
N GLU A 433 -18.07 14.33 33.38
CA GLU A 433 -18.84 13.95 32.20
C GLU A 433 -19.04 15.15 31.30
N ILE A 434 -18.69 14.99 30.01
CA ILE A 434 -18.97 15.96 28.94
C ILE A 434 -20.09 15.39 28.11
N VAL A 435 -21.16 16.14 27.89
CA VAL A 435 -22.25 15.74 27.00
C VAL A 435 -21.76 15.75 25.56
N VAL A 436 -21.79 14.59 24.95
CA VAL A 436 -21.49 14.41 23.53
C VAL A 436 -22.82 14.26 22.80
N GLY A 437 -23.11 15.14 21.81
CA GLY A 437 -24.40 15.23 21.13
C GLY A 437 -24.78 14.00 20.31
#